data_544e5c366d90055ce8f182464dccfdf0
#
_entry.id   544e5c366d90055ce8f182464dccfdf0
#
_cell.length_a   1.000
_cell.length_b   1.000
_cell.length_c   1.000
_cell.angle_alpha   90.00
_cell.angle_beta   90.00
_cell.angle_gamma   90.00
#
_symmetry.space_group_name_H-M   'P 1'
#
loop_
_entity.id
_entity.type
_entity.pdbx_description
1 polymer ?
#
loop_
_entity_poly.entity_id
_entity_poly.type
_entity_poly.pdbx_seq_one_letter_code
_entity_poly.pdbx_strand_id
1 'polypeptide(L)'
;MTERVVALPEALLEKGGLHYSEDLPFKVRVLDFGPNCEFNALPPAKKAKGPTEGVNRGVIQSSNLEIRPKPEDFSSDGMNFGYVVFELLDGAESLGTWAAISHPAGNHWWAQINPKMGDLAFQPVRMNGRLWGATLRPEREYLPYSIKLLGIANEFYQGTDIPFNFESEIVLGMEKNQSRRALVYMNTPLRHEGKTFYQYQMNKSADYTVFQVVRNPSWLVPYIACILVSIGLLWQFSFHLVRFLNKNSGANRAAV
;
A
#
# COMPACT_ATOMS: atom_id res chain seq x y z
N MET A 1 13.45 -10.93 -23.55
CA MET A 1 14.55 -10.30 -22.77
C MET A 1 14.23 -10.50 -21.31
N THR A 2 15.07 -11.18 -20.57
CA THR A 2 14.95 -11.31 -19.11
C THR A 2 15.49 -10.04 -18.48
N GLU A 3 14.63 -9.26 -17.86
CA GLU A 3 15.01 -8.08 -17.09
C GLU A 3 15.64 -8.56 -15.78
N ARG A 4 16.87 -8.14 -15.49
CA ARG A 4 17.52 -8.39 -14.20
C ARG A 4 17.26 -7.22 -13.30
N VAL A 5 16.77 -7.48 -12.11
CA VAL A 5 16.46 -6.47 -11.10
C VAL A 5 17.26 -6.74 -9.84
N VAL A 6 17.97 -5.73 -9.37
CA VAL A 6 18.62 -5.73 -8.05
C VAL A 6 17.77 -4.88 -7.12
N ALA A 7 17.28 -5.46 -6.03
CA ALA A 7 16.47 -4.76 -5.06
C ALA A 7 17.27 -4.47 -3.78
N LEU A 8 17.20 -3.22 -3.32
CA LEU A 8 17.70 -2.82 -2.01
C LEU A 8 16.49 -2.73 -1.06
N PRO A 9 16.40 -3.59 -0.02
CA PRO A 9 15.32 -3.52 0.96
C PRO A 9 15.39 -2.23 1.79
N GLU A 10 14.26 -1.81 2.33
CA GLU A 10 14.08 -0.59 3.13
C GLU A 10 15.10 -0.47 4.26
N ALA A 11 15.34 -1.56 4.99
CA ALA A 11 16.34 -1.59 6.08
C ALA A 11 17.76 -1.20 5.63
N LEU A 12 18.12 -1.41 4.34
CA LEU A 12 19.39 -0.95 3.79
C LEU A 12 19.33 0.52 3.38
N LEU A 13 18.17 1.01 2.96
CA LEU A 13 17.96 2.42 2.65
C LEU A 13 18.04 3.27 3.91
N GLU A 14 17.38 2.85 4.99
CA GLU A 14 17.43 3.51 6.30
C GLU A 14 18.84 3.55 6.90
N LYS A 15 19.58 2.45 6.77
CA LYS A 15 20.96 2.38 7.24
C LYS A 15 21.89 3.29 6.44
N GLY A 16 21.53 3.59 5.20
CA GLY A 16 22.38 4.35 4.30
C GLY A 16 23.67 3.61 3.91
N GLY A 17 24.60 4.34 3.31
CA GLY A 17 25.92 3.82 3.02
C GLY A 17 26.09 3.26 1.61
N LEU A 18 27.17 2.53 1.39
CA LEU A 18 27.58 2.02 0.08
C LEU A 18 27.11 0.58 -0.13
N HIS A 19 26.37 0.36 -1.20
CA HIS A 19 25.87 -0.94 -1.62
C HIS A 19 26.43 -1.30 -3.00
N TYR A 20 26.73 -2.58 -3.20
CA TYR A 20 27.17 -3.09 -4.49
C TYR A 20 26.53 -4.44 -4.80
N SER A 21 26.45 -4.75 -6.06
CA SER A 21 26.04 -6.05 -6.59
C SER A 21 26.89 -6.36 -7.83
N GLU A 22 27.24 -7.63 -8.01
CA GLU A 22 27.96 -8.09 -9.21
C GLU A 22 27.12 -7.92 -10.50
N ASP A 23 25.80 -7.85 -10.36
CA ASP A 23 24.87 -7.62 -11.47
C ASP A 23 24.80 -6.16 -11.93
N LEU A 24 25.36 -5.21 -11.16
CA LEU A 24 25.36 -3.78 -11.47
C LEU A 24 26.77 -3.31 -11.88
N PRO A 25 26.88 -2.47 -12.92
CA PRO A 25 28.18 -1.90 -13.33
C PRO A 25 28.62 -0.73 -12.45
N PHE A 26 27.83 -0.35 -11.46
CA PHE A 26 28.08 0.76 -10.54
C PHE A 26 27.73 0.38 -9.11
N LYS A 27 28.30 1.12 -8.17
CA LYS A 27 27.94 1.04 -6.76
C LYS A 27 26.89 2.11 -6.45
N VAL A 28 26.02 1.82 -5.52
CA VAL A 28 24.96 2.75 -5.06
C VAL A 28 25.29 3.19 -3.65
N ARG A 29 25.48 4.49 -3.45
CA ARG A 29 25.62 5.09 -2.13
C ARG A 29 24.32 5.78 -1.77
N VAL A 30 23.61 5.29 -0.76
CA VAL A 30 22.43 5.93 -0.21
C VAL A 30 22.87 7.07 0.69
N LEU A 31 22.45 8.29 0.35
CA LEU A 31 22.80 9.52 1.05
C LEU A 31 21.72 9.92 2.06
N ASP A 32 20.45 9.77 1.66
CA ASP A 32 19.30 10.12 2.50
C ASP A 32 18.09 9.27 2.08
N PHE A 33 17.26 8.93 3.05
CA PHE A 33 16.02 8.18 2.84
C PHE A 33 14.99 8.62 3.88
N GLY A 34 13.73 8.71 3.45
CA GLY A 34 12.62 8.92 4.37
C GLY A 34 11.35 8.25 3.89
N PRO A 35 10.56 7.72 4.83
CA PRO A 35 9.34 6.98 4.50
C PRO A 35 8.21 7.88 4.00
N ASN A 36 8.28 9.20 4.27
CA ASN A 36 7.28 10.16 3.81
C ASN A 36 7.89 11.52 3.49
N CYS A 37 7.37 12.17 2.46
CA CYS A 37 7.77 13.52 2.08
C CYS A 37 6.63 14.29 1.40
N GLU A 38 6.81 15.60 1.37
CA GLU A 38 6.13 16.52 0.48
C GLU A 38 7.11 16.98 -0.60
N PHE A 39 6.63 17.19 -1.79
CA PHE A 39 7.47 17.69 -2.89
C PHE A 39 6.76 18.77 -3.69
N ASN A 40 7.53 19.80 -4.07
CA ASN A 40 7.01 20.96 -4.78
C ASN A 40 7.96 21.37 -5.90
N ALA A 41 7.39 21.74 -7.06
CA ALA A 41 8.16 22.34 -8.13
C ALA A 41 8.54 23.79 -7.75
N LEU A 42 9.82 24.10 -7.90
CA LEU A 42 10.33 25.44 -7.64
C LEU A 42 10.40 26.25 -8.93
N PRO A 43 10.25 27.59 -8.85
CA PRO A 43 10.57 28.48 -9.96
C PRO A 43 12.03 28.28 -10.42
N PRO A 44 12.35 28.45 -11.71
CA PRO A 44 13.69 28.20 -12.26
C PRO A 44 14.84 28.93 -11.56
N ALA A 45 14.57 30.10 -10.99
CA ALA A 45 15.58 30.90 -10.27
C ALA A 45 15.86 30.44 -8.85
N LYS A 46 15.02 29.56 -8.29
CA LYS A 46 15.15 29.08 -6.91
C LYS A 46 15.82 27.71 -6.89
N LYS A 47 16.85 27.57 -6.06
CA LYS A 47 17.51 26.28 -5.85
C LYS A 47 16.77 25.46 -4.78
N ALA A 48 16.71 24.16 -4.99
CA ALA A 48 16.19 23.22 -4.01
C ALA A 48 17.08 23.21 -2.75
N LYS A 49 16.45 22.97 -1.62
CA LYS A 49 17.09 22.82 -0.31
C LYS A 49 16.78 21.45 0.29
N GLY A 50 17.45 21.14 1.40
CA GLY A 50 17.24 19.89 2.11
C GLY A 50 17.73 18.67 1.32
N PRO A 51 17.00 17.53 1.34
CA PRO A 51 17.44 16.29 0.71
C PRO A 51 17.81 16.43 -0.78
N THR A 52 17.18 17.34 -1.49
CA THR A 52 17.47 17.59 -2.92
C THR A 52 18.59 18.58 -3.18
N GLU A 53 19.19 19.13 -2.13
CA GLU A 53 20.39 19.96 -2.27
C GLU A 53 21.56 19.08 -2.74
N GLY A 54 22.16 19.42 -3.87
CA GLY A 54 23.23 18.60 -4.47
C GLY A 54 22.76 17.52 -5.45
N VAL A 55 21.47 17.26 -5.60
CA VAL A 55 20.96 16.43 -6.68
C VAL A 55 21.22 17.10 -8.01
N ASN A 56 22.00 16.42 -8.87
CA ASN A 56 22.49 16.99 -10.12
C ASN A 56 22.14 16.15 -11.35
N ARG A 57 21.38 15.07 -11.16
CA ARG A 57 20.96 14.16 -12.22
C ARG A 57 19.48 13.75 -12.05
N GLY A 58 18.92 13.22 -13.13
CA GLY A 58 17.61 12.60 -13.15
C GLY A 58 16.44 13.54 -13.25
N VAL A 59 15.24 12.98 -13.08
CA VAL A 59 13.97 13.68 -13.29
C VAL A 59 13.71 14.73 -12.21
N ILE A 60 14.07 14.46 -10.97
CA ILE A 60 13.89 15.39 -9.85
C ILE A 60 14.66 16.70 -10.10
N GLN A 61 15.90 16.59 -10.56
CA GLN A 61 16.72 17.75 -10.89
C GLN A 61 16.18 18.50 -12.12
N SER A 62 15.84 17.80 -13.21
CA SER A 62 15.35 18.44 -14.44
C SER A 62 13.99 19.13 -14.25
N SER A 63 13.19 18.65 -13.30
CA SER A 63 11.89 19.25 -12.92
C SER A 63 12.01 20.29 -11.81
N ASN A 64 13.21 20.57 -11.30
CA ASN A 64 13.50 21.49 -10.20
C ASN A 64 12.59 21.26 -8.98
N LEU A 65 12.51 20.01 -8.53
CA LEU A 65 11.68 19.61 -7.40
C LEU A 65 12.46 19.73 -6.08
N GLU A 66 11.80 20.27 -5.07
CA GLU A 66 12.26 20.27 -3.68
C GLU A 66 11.51 19.19 -2.90
N ILE A 67 12.24 18.31 -2.24
CA ILE A 67 11.71 17.29 -1.32
C ILE A 67 11.82 17.83 0.10
N ARG A 68 10.73 17.73 0.84
CA ARG A 68 10.65 18.08 2.26
C ARG A 68 10.21 16.85 3.05
N PRO A 69 11.05 16.28 3.90
CA PRO A 69 10.68 15.17 4.75
C PRO A 69 9.46 15.50 5.63
N LYS A 70 8.59 14.52 5.80
CA LYS A 70 7.43 14.58 6.69
C LYS A 70 7.39 13.33 7.58
N PRO A 71 6.76 13.39 8.77
CA PRO A 71 6.43 12.21 9.53
C PRO A 71 5.49 11.30 8.71
N GLU A 72 5.56 9.99 8.99
CA GLU A 72 4.60 9.06 8.44
C GLU A 72 3.18 9.38 8.90
N ASP A 73 2.25 9.26 7.95
CA ASP A 73 0.82 9.38 8.21
C ASP A 73 0.21 7.98 8.29
N PHE A 74 -0.25 7.60 9.47
CA PHE A 74 -0.89 6.31 9.75
C PHE A 74 -2.42 6.39 9.72
N SER A 75 -3.00 7.50 9.26
CA SER A 75 -4.44 7.61 9.10
C SER A 75 -4.96 6.69 7.98
N SER A 76 -6.24 6.35 8.01
CA SER A 76 -6.86 5.47 7.01
C SER A 76 -6.76 6.00 5.57
N ASP A 77 -6.67 7.32 5.42
CA ASP A 77 -6.61 8.03 4.15
C ASP A 77 -5.23 8.62 3.87
N GLY A 78 -4.28 8.39 4.79
CA GLY A 78 -2.90 8.86 4.69
C GLY A 78 -2.16 8.22 3.53
N MET A 79 -1.50 9.05 2.74
CA MET A 79 -0.60 8.60 1.68
C MET A 79 0.82 9.03 2.01
N ASN A 80 1.71 8.05 2.16
CA ASN A 80 3.12 8.29 2.38
C ASN A 80 3.89 8.19 1.07
N PHE A 81 4.64 9.25 0.75
CA PHE A 81 5.52 9.29 -0.40
C PHE A 81 6.96 9.13 0.09
N GLY A 82 7.46 7.91 0.11
CA GLY A 82 8.85 7.67 0.45
C GLY A 82 9.78 8.35 -0.57
N TYR A 83 10.95 8.77 -0.12
CA TYR A 83 11.99 9.31 -1.00
C TYR A 83 13.34 8.70 -0.69
N VAL A 84 14.22 8.69 -1.68
CA VAL A 84 15.62 8.30 -1.53
C VAL A 84 16.50 9.26 -2.32
N VAL A 85 17.62 9.66 -1.73
CA VAL A 85 18.71 10.36 -2.42
C VAL A 85 19.91 9.43 -2.47
N PHE A 86 20.43 9.20 -3.65
CA PHE A 86 21.52 8.26 -3.86
C PHE A 86 22.54 8.78 -4.89
N GLU A 87 23.78 8.42 -4.67
CA GLU A 87 24.89 8.65 -5.56
C GLU A 87 25.29 7.34 -6.24
N LEU A 88 25.58 7.41 -7.51
CA LEU A 88 26.15 6.28 -8.25
C LEU A 88 27.64 6.49 -8.45
N LEU A 89 28.40 5.41 -8.29
CA LEU A 89 29.85 5.41 -8.34
C LEU A 89 30.37 4.37 -9.35
N ASP A 90 31.27 4.79 -10.23
CA ASP A 90 32.10 3.88 -11.03
C ASP A 90 33.49 3.79 -10.38
N GLY A 91 33.76 2.66 -9.72
CA GLY A 91 34.93 2.54 -8.87
C GLY A 91 34.91 3.54 -7.71
N ALA A 92 35.73 4.58 -7.79
CA ALA A 92 35.79 5.70 -6.84
C ALA A 92 35.22 7.01 -7.40
N GLU A 93 34.92 7.06 -8.71
CA GLU A 93 34.43 8.24 -9.40
C GLU A 93 32.90 8.37 -9.26
N SER A 94 32.44 9.60 -8.95
CA SER A 94 31.01 9.90 -8.86
C SER A 94 30.41 10.12 -10.24
N LEU A 95 29.40 9.34 -10.58
CA LEU A 95 28.60 9.53 -11.80
C LEU A 95 27.54 10.63 -11.64
N GLY A 96 27.28 11.02 -10.38
CA GLY A 96 26.31 12.02 -10.01
C GLY A 96 25.37 11.56 -8.89
N THR A 97 24.46 12.46 -8.51
CA THR A 97 23.49 12.27 -7.44
C THR A 97 22.09 12.38 -8.00
N TRP A 98 21.27 11.38 -7.70
CA TRP A 98 19.85 11.29 -8.05
C TRP A 98 18.97 11.33 -6.82
N ALA A 99 17.72 11.68 -7.03
CA ALA A 99 16.67 11.43 -6.06
C ALA A 99 15.51 10.74 -6.75
N ALA A 100 14.79 9.91 -6.00
CA ALA A 100 13.56 9.28 -6.45
C ALA A 100 12.50 9.38 -5.36
N ILE A 101 11.25 9.54 -5.77
CA ILE A 101 10.08 9.59 -4.88
C ILE A 101 9.23 8.38 -5.18
N SER A 102 8.95 7.57 -4.15
CA SER A 102 8.06 6.43 -4.27
C SER A 102 6.63 6.92 -4.47
N HIS A 103 5.94 6.29 -5.40
CA HIS A 103 4.51 6.49 -5.52
C HIS A 103 3.79 5.45 -4.64
N PRO A 104 2.86 5.84 -3.72
CA PRO A 104 2.25 4.91 -2.76
C PRO A 104 1.53 3.74 -3.42
N ALA A 105 1.05 3.91 -4.63
CA ALA A 105 0.35 2.85 -5.32
C ALA A 105 1.23 2.02 -6.26
N GLY A 106 2.48 2.40 -6.51
CA GLY A 106 3.35 1.72 -7.50
C GLY A 106 2.69 1.55 -8.87
N ASN A 107 1.64 2.31 -9.17
CA ASN A 107 0.60 1.93 -10.09
C ASN A 107 0.43 2.86 -11.27
N HIS A 108 0.22 2.22 -12.41
CA HIS A 108 -0.18 2.79 -13.68
C HIS A 108 -1.31 3.84 -13.61
N TRP A 109 -2.24 3.77 -12.65
CA TRP A 109 -3.37 4.67 -12.61
C TRP A 109 -2.98 6.13 -12.27
N TRP A 110 -2.03 6.35 -11.36
CA TRP A 110 -1.50 7.69 -11.09
C TRP A 110 -0.71 8.24 -12.29
N ALA A 111 0.05 7.38 -12.95
CA ALA A 111 0.73 7.74 -14.19
C ALA A 111 -0.27 8.08 -15.31
N GLN A 112 -1.45 7.49 -15.30
CA GLN A 112 -2.53 7.82 -16.24
C GLN A 112 -3.22 9.16 -15.90
N ILE A 113 -3.40 9.47 -14.60
CA ILE A 113 -3.97 10.76 -14.16
C ILE A 113 -2.95 11.88 -14.29
N ASN A 114 -1.70 11.59 -14.01
CA ASN A 114 -0.61 12.56 -14.10
C ASN A 114 0.67 11.90 -14.64
N PRO A 115 0.83 11.81 -15.98
CA PRO A 115 1.98 11.14 -16.61
C PRO A 115 3.34 11.64 -16.12
N LYS A 116 3.43 12.93 -15.76
CA LYS A 116 4.67 13.52 -15.22
C LYS A 116 5.05 12.98 -13.84
N MET A 117 4.09 12.46 -13.07
CA MET A 117 4.35 11.90 -11.76
C MET A 117 4.91 10.47 -11.82
N GLY A 118 4.59 9.70 -12.85
CA GLY A 118 5.16 8.36 -13.06
C GLY A 118 6.68 8.39 -13.22
N ASP A 119 7.20 9.47 -13.78
CA ASP A 119 8.64 9.65 -14.00
C ASP A 119 9.41 9.95 -12.70
N LEU A 120 8.75 10.40 -11.64
CA LEU A 120 9.43 10.73 -10.37
C LEU A 120 9.98 9.51 -9.65
N ALA A 121 9.31 8.37 -9.78
CA ALA A 121 9.76 7.12 -9.19
C ALA A 121 10.88 6.45 -10.01
N PHE A 122 10.91 6.68 -11.33
CA PHE A 122 11.85 6.05 -12.24
C PHE A 122 12.95 7.04 -12.66
N GLN A 123 14.18 6.68 -12.37
CA GLN A 123 15.36 7.49 -12.72
C GLN A 123 16.20 6.76 -13.78
N PRO A 124 16.27 7.29 -15.00
CA PRO A 124 17.10 6.70 -16.04
C PRO A 124 18.59 7.00 -15.77
N VAL A 125 19.40 5.95 -15.87
CA VAL A 125 20.85 6.02 -15.72
C VAL A 125 21.51 5.43 -16.97
N ARG A 126 22.30 6.19 -17.67
CA ARG A 126 23.06 5.72 -18.84
C ARG A 126 24.50 5.42 -18.46
N MET A 127 24.92 4.19 -18.66
CA MET A 127 26.30 3.76 -18.41
C MET A 127 26.72 2.69 -19.41
N ASN A 128 27.92 2.79 -19.94
CA ASN A 128 28.50 1.86 -20.90
C ASN A 128 27.58 1.54 -22.10
N GLY A 129 26.90 2.56 -22.62
CA GLY A 129 25.98 2.45 -23.75
C GLY A 129 24.65 1.75 -23.42
N ARG A 130 24.44 1.32 -22.18
CA ARG A 130 23.19 0.71 -21.70
C ARG A 130 22.37 1.68 -20.88
N LEU A 131 21.05 1.52 -20.95
CA LEU A 131 20.09 2.24 -20.10
C LEU A 131 19.74 1.35 -18.91
N TRP A 132 19.96 1.87 -17.73
CA TRP A 132 19.55 1.31 -16.45
C TRP A 132 18.42 2.14 -15.86
N GLY A 133 17.55 1.53 -15.08
CA GLY A 133 16.48 2.23 -14.37
C GLY A 133 16.65 2.03 -12.88
N ALA A 134 16.76 3.13 -12.13
CA ALA A 134 16.60 3.11 -10.69
C ALA A 134 15.18 3.52 -10.35
N THR A 135 14.50 2.76 -9.48
CA THR A 135 13.12 3.08 -9.08
C THR A 135 12.94 2.84 -7.59
N LEU A 136 12.31 3.80 -6.92
CA LEU A 136 11.81 3.63 -5.57
C LEU A 136 10.34 3.21 -5.64
N ARG A 137 9.99 2.11 -5.00
CA ARG A 137 8.63 1.58 -5.00
C ARG A 137 8.33 0.88 -3.67
N PRO A 138 7.07 0.76 -3.28
CA PRO A 138 6.68 -0.10 -2.16
C PRO A 138 7.15 -1.54 -2.35
N GLU A 139 7.39 -2.22 -1.25
CA GLU A 139 7.72 -3.63 -1.26
C GLU A 139 6.60 -4.43 -1.93
N ARG A 140 6.98 -5.44 -2.72
CA ARG A 140 6.02 -6.33 -3.38
C ARG A 140 5.93 -7.63 -2.62
N GLU A 141 4.74 -7.95 -2.16
CA GLU A 141 4.43 -9.29 -1.68
C GLU A 141 3.93 -10.15 -2.84
N TYR A 142 4.63 -11.24 -3.13
CA TYR A 142 4.22 -12.20 -4.14
C TYR A 142 3.30 -13.24 -3.52
N LEU A 143 2.09 -13.35 -4.04
CA LEU A 143 1.11 -14.29 -3.58
C LEU A 143 1.30 -15.65 -4.27
N PRO A 144 1.06 -16.80 -3.60
CA PRO A 144 1.16 -18.12 -4.21
C PRO A 144 -0.01 -18.44 -5.16
N TYR A 145 -0.91 -17.51 -5.35
CA TYR A 145 -2.07 -17.61 -6.23
C TYR A 145 -2.18 -16.36 -7.12
N SER A 146 -2.95 -16.47 -8.19
CA SER A 146 -3.19 -15.38 -9.13
C SER A 146 -4.65 -14.92 -9.08
N ILE A 147 -4.86 -13.62 -9.31
CA ILE A 147 -6.19 -13.05 -9.48
C ILE A 147 -6.27 -12.49 -10.89
N LYS A 148 -7.18 -13.06 -11.71
CA LYS A 148 -7.42 -12.59 -13.07
C LYS A 148 -8.76 -11.88 -13.12
N LEU A 149 -8.77 -10.65 -13.60
CA LEU A 149 -9.99 -9.90 -13.87
C LEU A 149 -10.66 -10.47 -15.10
N LEU A 150 -11.96 -10.74 -15.03
CA LEU A 150 -12.80 -11.16 -16.16
C LEU A 150 -13.63 -10.01 -16.69
N GLY A 151 -14.18 -9.19 -15.79
CA GLY A 151 -15.02 -8.06 -16.16
C GLY A 151 -15.25 -7.13 -14.98
N ILE A 152 -15.68 -5.92 -15.28
CA ILE A 152 -16.08 -4.90 -14.32
C ILE A 152 -17.46 -4.40 -14.75
N ALA A 153 -18.39 -4.35 -13.80
CA ALA A 153 -19.62 -3.60 -13.94
C ALA A 153 -19.60 -2.40 -13.02
N ASN A 154 -19.95 -1.25 -13.55
CA ASN A 154 -20.01 0.00 -12.81
C ASN A 154 -21.28 0.76 -13.18
N GLU A 155 -21.98 1.22 -12.18
CA GLU A 155 -23.18 2.01 -12.31
C GLU A 155 -22.99 3.32 -11.56
N PHE A 156 -23.38 4.43 -12.18
CA PHE A 156 -23.20 5.77 -11.64
C PHE A 156 -24.56 6.42 -11.36
N TYR A 157 -24.63 7.28 -10.35
CA TYR A 157 -25.79 8.12 -10.14
C TYR A 157 -26.00 9.03 -11.35
N GLN A 158 -27.25 9.19 -11.80
CA GLN A 158 -27.58 10.00 -12.96
C GLN A 158 -27.02 11.43 -12.84
N GLY A 159 -26.27 11.85 -13.86
CA GLY A 159 -25.69 13.19 -13.92
C GLY A 159 -24.47 13.42 -13.02
N THR A 160 -23.91 12.37 -12.42
CA THR A 160 -22.71 12.45 -11.60
C THR A 160 -21.63 11.44 -12.00
N ASP A 161 -20.41 11.67 -11.53
CA ASP A 161 -19.30 10.73 -11.61
C ASP A 161 -19.17 9.85 -10.36
N ILE A 162 -20.19 9.84 -9.50
CA ILE A 162 -20.19 9.09 -8.25
C ILE A 162 -20.76 7.70 -8.55
N PRO A 163 -19.98 6.61 -8.38
CA PRO A 163 -20.50 5.26 -8.56
C PRO A 163 -21.46 4.93 -7.41
N PHE A 164 -22.63 4.38 -7.73
CA PHE A 164 -23.52 3.81 -6.73
C PHE A 164 -23.37 2.29 -6.60
N ASN A 165 -22.91 1.63 -7.66
CA ASN A 165 -22.53 0.23 -7.64
C ASN A 165 -21.29 0.01 -8.49
N PHE A 166 -20.35 -0.77 -7.99
CA PHE A 166 -19.20 -1.23 -8.75
C PHE A 166 -18.79 -2.63 -8.28
N GLU A 167 -18.58 -3.48 -9.24
CA GLU A 167 -18.26 -4.88 -9.01
C GLU A 167 -17.20 -5.36 -9.98
N SER A 168 -16.40 -6.32 -9.55
CA SER A 168 -15.37 -6.96 -10.34
C SER A 168 -15.57 -8.46 -10.33
N GLU A 169 -15.79 -9.05 -11.53
CA GLU A 169 -15.78 -10.48 -11.69
C GLU A 169 -14.34 -10.95 -11.90
N ILE A 170 -13.90 -11.89 -11.07
CA ILE A 170 -12.54 -12.39 -11.07
C ILE A 170 -12.47 -13.92 -11.08
N VAL A 171 -11.34 -14.43 -11.55
CA VAL A 171 -10.93 -15.82 -11.34
C VAL A 171 -9.72 -15.84 -10.41
N LEU A 172 -9.89 -16.54 -9.30
CA LEU A 172 -8.80 -16.88 -8.40
C LEU A 172 -8.18 -18.19 -8.87
N GLY A 173 -6.95 -18.11 -9.38
CA GLY A 173 -6.15 -19.28 -9.76
C GLY A 173 -5.35 -19.78 -8.56
N MET A 174 -5.61 -21.00 -8.13
CA MET A 174 -4.93 -21.66 -7.02
C MET A 174 -3.92 -22.69 -7.54
N GLU A 175 -3.09 -23.21 -6.65
CA GLU A 175 -2.20 -24.33 -6.98
C GLU A 175 -2.99 -25.55 -7.51
N LYS A 176 -2.31 -26.43 -8.26
CA LYS A 176 -2.87 -27.66 -8.85
C LYS A 176 -3.98 -27.44 -9.90
N ASN A 177 -3.89 -26.33 -10.65
CA ASN A 177 -4.84 -26.04 -11.73
C ASN A 177 -6.30 -25.88 -11.29
N GLN A 178 -6.52 -25.58 -10.02
CA GLN A 178 -7.84 -25.25 -9.49
C GLN A 178 -8.10 -23.76 -9.69
N SER A 179 -9.32 -23.43 -10.05
CA SER A 179 -9.72 -22.03 -10.18
C SER A 179 -11.14 -21.84 -9.62
N ARG A 180 -11.37 -20.70 -9.01
CA ARG A 180 -12.67 -20.29 -8.47
C ARG A 180 -13.06 -18.92 -9.02
N ARG A 181 -14.25 -18.82 -9.58
CA ARG A 181 -14.85 -17.51 -9.89
C ARG A 181 -15.38 -16.87 -8.63
N ALA A 182 -15.21 -15.57 -8.53
CA ALA A 182 -15.75 -14.76 -7.44
C ALA A 182 -16.17 -13.39 -7.97
N LEU A 183 -17.22 -12.85 -7.39
CA LEU A 183 -17.68 -11.49 -7.60
C LEU A 183 -17.27 -10.67 -6.37
N VAL A 184 -16.55 -9.58 -6.60
CA VAL A 184 -16.11 -8.65 -5.54
C VAL A 184 -16.80 -7.33 -5.77
N TYR A 185 -17.60 -6.89 -4.82
CA TYR A 185 -18.36 -5.64 -4.90
C TYR A 185 -18.41 -4.93 -3.55
N MET A 186 -19.03 -3.76 -3.51
CA MET A 186 -19.18 -2.98 -2.28
C MET A 186 -19.71 -3.84 -1.14
N ASN A 187 -19.01 -3.84 0.01
CA ASN A 187 -19.33 -4.61 1.22
C ASN A 187 -19.28 -6.15 1.09
N THR A 188 -18.89 -6.67 -0.06
CA THR A 188 -18.72 -8.13 -0.26
C THR A 188 -17.31 -8.42 -0.78
N PRO A 189 -16.31 -8.43 0.11
CA PRO A 189 -14.93 -8.65 -0.27
C PRO A 189 -14.65 -10.14 -0.52
N LEU A 190 -13.64 -10.41 -1.36
CA LEU A 190 -13.08 -11.75 -1.49
C LEU A 190 -12.23 -12.05 -0.25
N ARG A 191 -12.45 -13.22 0.36
CA ARG A 191 -11.60 -13.74 1.44
C ARG A 191 -10.86 -14.98 0.97
N HIS A 192 -9.54 -14.95 1.08
CA HIS A 192 -8.67 -16.07 0.71
C HIS A 192 -7.37 -16.04 1.51
N GLU A 193 -6.98 -17.18 2.06
CA GLU A 193 -5.73 -17.38 2.84
C GLU A 193 -5.47 -16.29 3.92
N GLY A 194 -6.49 -15.97 4.71
CA GLY A 194 -6.38 -14.99 5.79
C GLY A 194 -6.27 -13.54 5.33
N LYS A 195 -6.34 -13.28 4.03
CA LYS A 195 -6.41 -11.96 3.43
C LYS A 195 -7.82 -11.66 2.95
N THR A 196 -8.17 -10.38 3.02
CA THR A 196 -9.47 -9.87 2.55
C THR A 196 -9.21 -8.82 1.50
N PHE A 197 -9.78 -9.01 0.31
CA PHE A 197 -9.63 -8.14 -0.86
C PHE A 197 -10.90 -7.32 -1.01
N TYR A 198 -10.81 -6.05 -0.68
CA TYR A 198 -11.89 -5.08 -0.84
C TYR A 198 -11.77 -4.40 -2.19
N GLN A 199 -12.89 -4.18 -2.86
CA GLN A 199 -12.95 -3.32 -4.02
C GLN A 199 -12.61 -1.88 -3.60
N TYR A 200 -11.47 -1.35 -4.05
CA TYR A 200 -10.99 -0.03 -3.64
C TYR A 200 -11.21 1.01 -4.73
N GLN A 201 -10.70 0.73 -5.93
CA GLN A 201 -10.83 1.62 -7.08
C GLN A 201 -10.97 0.83 -8.38
N MET A 202 -11.49 1.48 -9.39
CA MET A 202 -11.53 1.04 -10.77
C MET A 202 -11.45 2.25 -11.70
N ASN A 203 -11.11 2.03 -12.97
CA ASN A 203 -11.24 3.08 -13.97
C ASN A 203 -12.62 3.08 -14.63
N LYS A 204 -13.00 4.23 -15.21
CA LYS A 204 -14.25 4.37 -15.96
C LYS A 204 -14.32 3.48 -17.20
N SER A 205 -13.17 3.20 -17.83
CA SER A 205 -13.05 2.35 -19.01
C SER A 205 -13.20 0.85 -18.70
N ALA A 206 -13.31 0.48 -17.42
CA ALA A 206 -13.43 -0.91 -16.96
C ALA A 206 -12.24 -1.82 -17.36
N ASP A 207 -11.04 -1.25 -17.53
CA ASP A 207 -9.85 -2.00 -17.96
C ASP A 207 -9.07 -2.59 -16.79
N TYR A 208 -9.13 -1.95 -15.61
CA TYR A 208 -8.46 -2.43 -14.40
C TYR A 208 -9.27 -2.15 -13.14
N THR A 209 -9.01 -2.95 -12.13
CA THR A 209 -9.53 -2.79 -10.79
C THR A 209 -8.39 -2.79 -9.78
N VAL A 210 -8.57 -2.07 -8.69
CA VAL A 210 -7.63 -2.02 -7.56
C VAL A 210 -8.31 -2.59 -6.34
N PHE A 211 -7.70 -3.63 -5.75
CA PHE A 211 -8.14 -4.19 -4.49
C PHE A 211 -7.27 -3.70 -3.35
N GLN A 212 -7.90 -3.24 -2.28
CA GLN A 212 -7.24 -3.06 -1.01
C GLN A 212 -7.16 -4.40 -0.30
N VAL A 213 -5.94 -4.84 0.02
CA VAL A 213 -5.70 -6.12 0.68
C VAL A 213 -5.47 -5.88 2.17
N VAL A 214 -6.34 -6.46 2.99
CA VAL A 214 -6.27 -6.33 4.45
C VAL A 214 -5.99 -7.70 5.06
N ARG A 215 -5.00 -7.77 5.94
CA ARG A 215 -4.75 -8.91 6.81
C ARG A 215 -5.06 -8.49 8.24
N ASN A 216 -6.12 -9.07 8.82
CA ASN A 216 -6.50 -8.80 10.21
C ASN A 216 -6.15 -9.99 11.10
N PRO A 217 -5.06 -9.94 11.87
CA PRO A 217 -4.69 -11.01 12.79
C PRO A 217 -5.66 -11.13 13.98
N SER A 218 -6.37 -10.06 14.29
CA SER A 218 -7.27 -9.96 15.45
C SER A 218 -8.75 -10.20 15.11
N TRP A 219 -9.05 -10.88 14.01
CA TRP A 219 -10.43 -11.08 13.55
C TRP A 219 -11.32 -11.84 14.56
N LEU A 220 -10.72 -12.66 15.44
CA LEU A 220 -11.42 -13.42 16.48
C LEU A 220 -11.80 -12.58 17.72
N VAL A 221 -11.09 -11.47 17.97
CA VAL A 221 -11.26 -10.67 19.19
C VAL A 221 -12.71 -10.21 19.42
N PRO A 222 -13.41 -9.66 18.40
CA PRO A 222 -14.81 -9.26 18.57
C PRO A 222 -15.73 -10.42 18.95
N TYR A 223 -15.52 -11.59 18.39
CA TYR A 223 -16.32 -12.78 18.70
C TYR A 223 -16.11 -13.25 20.14
N ILE A 224 -14.86 -13.29 20.60
CA ILE A 224 -14.52 -13.62 22.00
C ILE A 224 -15.19 -12.60 22.94
N ALA A 225 -15.10 -11.31 22.62
CA ALA A 225 -15.74 -10.27 23.41
C ALA A 225 -17.26 -10.45 23.50
N CYS A 226 -17.95 -10.73 22.38
CA CYS A 226 -19.38 -11.01 22.36
C CYS A 226 -19.76 -12.23 23.20
N ILE A 227 -18.96 -13.30 23.15
CA ILE A 227 -19.19 -14.51 23.96
C ILE A 227 -19.06 -14.16 25.46
N LEU A 228 -18.01 -13.45 25.86
CA LEU A 228 -17.81 -13.06 27.26
C LEU A 228 -18.94 -12.17 27.78
N VAL A 229 -19.38 -11.21 26.97
CA VAL A 229 -20.54 -10.35 27.33
C VAL A 229 -21.81 -11.19 27.47
N SER A 230 -22.05 -12.12 26.55
CA SER A 230 -23.21 -13.01 26.60
C SER A 230 -23.23 -13.88 27.86
N ILE A 231 -22.07 -14.47 28.21
CA ILE A 231 -21.91 -15.25 29.45
C ILE A 231 -22.17 -14.37 30.68
N GLY A 232 -21.63 -13.15 30.71
CA GLY A 232 -21.84 -12.21 31.82
C GLY A 232 -23.32 -11.84 31.99
N LEU A 233 -24.01 -11.57 30.89
CA LEU A 233 -25.45 -11.30 30.91
C LEU A 233 -26.28 -12.49 31.40
N LEU A 234 -26.00 -13.70 30.88
CA LEU A 234 -26.67 -14.92 31.30
C LEU A 234 -26.47 -15.17 32.81
N TRP A 235 -25.26 -14.98 33.31
CA TRP A 235 -24.94 -15.07 34.73
C TRP A 235 -25.75 -14.07 35.54
N GLN A 236 -25.73 -12.80 35.13
CA GLN A 236 -26.45 -11.72 35.79
C GLN A 236 -27.95 -12.01 35.85
N PHE A 237 -28.57 -12.36 34.71
CA PHE A 237 -29.98 -12.70 34.66
C PHE A 237 -30.34 -13.91 35.51
N SER A 238 -29.54 -14.98 35.43
CA SER A 238 -29.73 -16.18 36.21
C SER A 238 -29.70 -15.91 37.72
N PHE A 239 -28.72 -15.11 38.15
CA PHE A 239 -28.58 -14.70 39.56
C PHE A 239 -29.82 -13.92 40.04
N HIS A 240 -30.27 -12.96 39.26
CA HIS A 240 -31.46 -12.16 39.61
C HIS A 240 -32.72 -13.03 39.58
N LEU A 241 -32.87 -13.93 38.61
CA LEU A 241 -34.02 -14.82 38.53
C LEU A 241 -34.11 -15.73 39.73
N VAL A 242 -33.02 -16.39 40.11
CA VAL A 242 -32.97 -17.28 41.30
C VAL A 242 -33.32 -16.49 42.55
N ARG A 243 -32.78 -15.32 42.73
CA ARG A 243 -33.09 -14.44 43.89
C ARG A 243 -34.57 -14.04 43.93
N PHE A 244 -35.16 -13.71 42.78
CA PHE A 244 -36.57 -13.38 42.66
C PHE A 244 -37.49 -14.57 43.00
N LEU A 245 -37.19 -15.74 42.45
CA LEU A 245 -37.95 -16.99 42.71
C LEU A 245 -37.91 -17.37 44.20
N ASN A 246 -36.71 -17.30 44.82
CA ASN A 246 -36.54 -17.60 46.24
C ASN A 246 -37.31 -16.65 47.13
N LYS A 247 -37.37 -15.36 46.79
CA LYS A 247 -38.14 -14.34 47.52
C LYS A 247 -39.65 -14.63 47.44
N ASN A 248 -40.18 -14.98 46.27
CA ASN A 248 -41.59 -15.29 46.07
C ASN A 248 -41.97 -16.61 46.74
N SER A 249 -41.13 -17.64 46.73
CA SER A 249 -41.35 -18.89 47.42
C SER A 249 -41.39 -18.73 48.96
N GLY A 250 -40.59 -17.80 49.53
CA GLY A 250 -40.62 -17.45 50.96
C GLY A 250 -41.88 -16.71 51.37
N ALA A 251 -42.40 -15.82 50.52
CA ALA A 251 -43.63 -15.06 50.77
C ALA A 251 -44.87 -15.97 50.79
N ASN A 252 -44.93 -16.99 49.89
CA ASN A 252 -46.04 -17.94 49.88
C ASN A 252 -46.02 -18.93 51.06
N ARG A 253 -44.88 -19.21 51.70
CA ARG A 253 -44.80 -20.03 52.91
C ARG A 253 -45.16 -19.27 54.19
N ALA A 254 -45.14 -17.97 54.21
CA ALA A 254 -45.52 -17.14 55.35
C ALA A 254 -47.00 -16.76 55.35
N ALA A 255 -47.73 -17.10 54.29
CA ALA A 255 -49.18 -16.81 54.12
C ALA A 255 -50.09 -18.04 54.35
N VAL A 256 -49.55 -19.17 54.77
CA VAL A 256 -50.24 -20.38 55.22
C VAL A 256 -49.91 -20.59 56.72
#